data_618f8803d3d00a79e9bfe0a29a189d18
#
_entry.id   618f8803d3d00a79e9bfe0a29a189d18
#
_cell.length_a   1.000
_cell.length_b   1.000
_cell.length_c   1.000
_cell.angle_alpha   90.00
_cell.angle_beta   90.00
_cell.angle_gamma   90.00
#
_symmetry.space_group_name_H-M   'P 1'
#
loop_
_entity.id
_entity.type
_entity.pdbx_description
1 polymer ?
#
loop_
_entity_poly.entity_id
_entity_poly.type
_entity_poly.pdbx_seq_one_letter_code
_entity_poly.pdbx_strand_id
1 'polypeptide(L)'
;KYLILLMMSVLFACNSQAGYVLKGVFKGAGDGCAVLRMHSKGKLVICDTVKMKGGKFVFEGETPCVGFALVTVVPEGKESVQMRLALENSKIEMKGDWKNVGMDEEGELVVKGMTVTGSKNNDVNEEIGKQWKVVETLPGFTKYAELAKKVQDNPEILEDTTFYWVY
;
A
#
# COMPACT_ATOMS: atom_id res chain seq x y z
N LYS A 1 46.49 24.99 -2.76
CA LYS A 1 45.20 25.56 -2.26
C LYS A 1 43.98 24.98 -2.97
N TYR A 2 44.05 24.63 -4.28
CA TYR A 2 42.90 24.06 -5.03
C TYR A 2 42.67 22.58 -4.80
N LEU A 3 43.69 21.82 -4.39
CA LEU A 3 43.58 20.37 -4.11
C LEU A 3 42.73 20.10 -2.86
N ILE A 4 42.77 20.97 -1.86
CA ILE A 4 41.96 20.85 -0.63
C ILE A 4 40.47 21.15 -0.90
N LEU A 5 40.18 22.09 -1.81
CA LEU A 5 38.81 22.40 -2.22
C LEU A 5 38.17 21.23 -3.00
N LEU A 6 38.96 20.51 -3.80
CA LEU A 6 38.49 19.34 -4.55
C LEU A 6 38.17 18.12 -3.64
N MET A 7 38.92 17.96 -2.54
CA MET A 7 38.65 16.90 -1.56
C MET A 7 37.41 17.15 -0.70
N MET A 8 37.01 18.38 -0.47
CA MET A 8 35.80 18.71 0.29
C MET A 8 34.51 18.47 -0.49
N SER A 9 34.56 18.42 -1.82
CA SER A 9 33.35 18.19 -2.65
C SER A 9 32.94 16.73 -2.78
N VAL A 10 33.79 15.77 -2.40
CA VAL A 10 33.52 14.32 -2.50
C VAL A 10 32.81 13.77 -1.26
N LEU A 11 32.73 14.52 -0.15
CA LEU A 11 32.12 14.07 1.10
C LEU A 11 30.59 14.21 1.18
N PHE A 12 29.94 14.73 0.13
CA PHE A 12 28.48 14.89 0.13
C PHE A 12 27.69 13.84 -0.67
N ALA A 13 28.33 12.77 -1.14
CA ALA A 13 27.70 11.78 -2.04
C ALA A 13 27.30 10.46 -1.37
N CYS A 14 27.27 10.36 -0.04
CA CYS A 14 26.66 9.22 0.66
C CYS A 14 25.38 9.64 1.38
N ASN A 15 24.35 9.97 0.62
CA ASN A 15 22.98 9.87 1.11
C ASN A 15 22.51 8.41 0.98
N SER A 16 23.09 7.50 1.73
CA SER A 16 22.40 6.26 2.07
C SER A 16 21.27 6.68 3.02
N GLN A 17 20.05 6.73 2.50
CA GLN A 17 18.89 7.01 3.31
C GLN A 17 18.72 5.83 4.27
N ALA A 18 19.17 6.03 5.51
CA ALA A 18 19.22 5.00 6.55
C ALA A 18 17.82 4.57 7.06
N GLY A 19 16.74 5.05 6.44
CA GLY A 19 15.38 4.74 6.87
C GLY A 19 14.33 5.17 5.85
N TYR A 20 13.06 5.02 6.22
CA TYR A 20 11.94 5.52 5.42
C TYR A 20 11.47 6.89 5.90
N VAL A 21 10.97 7.68 4.95
CA VAL A 21 10.16 8.88 5.18
C VAL A 21 8.86 8.70 4.39
N LEU A 22 7.76 8.43 5.08
CA LEU A 22 6.44 8.26 4.47
C LEU A 22 5.60 9.51 4.70
N LYS A 23 5.34 10.26 3.63
CA LYS A 23 4.51 11.47 3.65
C LYS A 23 3.11 11.17 3.13
N GLY A 24 2.09 11.61 3.86
CA GLY A 24 0.71 11.63 3.39
C GLY A 24 0.25 13.05 3.09
N VAL A 25 -0.42 13.24 1.95
CA VAL A 25 -1.05 14.50 1.55
C VAL A 25 -2.45 14.19 1.02
N PHE A 26 -3.46 14.37 1.86
CA PHE A 26 -4.86 14.09 1.57
C PHE A 26 -5.67 15.39 1.57
N LYS A 27 -5.85 15.95 0.37
CA LYS A 27 -6.62 17.19 0.19
C LYS A 27 -8.04 17.02 0.74
N GLY A 28 -8.49 17.96 1.56
CA GLY A 28 -9.84 17.94 2.12
C GLY A 28 -10.04 16.98 3.28
N ALA A 29 -9.03 16.20 3.72
CA ALA A 29 -9.14 15.36 4.91
C ALA A 29 -9.30 16.21 6.18
N GLY A 30 -8.57 17.34 6.30
CA GLY A 30 -8.60 18.18 7.50
C GLY A 30 -7.59 17.74 8.55
N ASP A 31 -7.84 18.11 9.79
CA ASP A 31 -7.02 17.73 10.94
C ASP A 31 -7.43 16.34 11.46
N GLY A 32 -6.58 15.70 12.26
CA GLY A 32 -6.82 14.35 12.80
C GLY A 32 -5.52 13.63 13.15
N CYS A 33 -5.49 12.33 12.93
CA CYS A 33 -4.27 11.53 13.08
C CYS A 33 -4.11 10.50 11.94
N ALA A 34 -2.89 10.02 11.80
CA ALA A 34 -2.57 8.87 10.97
C ALA A 34 -1.88 7.79 11.81
N VAL A 35 -2.20 6.53 11.55
CA VAL A 35 -1.68 5.37 12.26
C VAL A 35 -0.98 4.46 11.28
N LEU A 36 0.29 4.15 11.54
CA LEU A 36 1.08 3.18 10.79
C LEU A 36 1.09 1.84 11.52
N ARG A 37 0.73 0.78 10.82
CA ARG A 37 0.79 -0.60 11.31
C ARG A 37 1.60 -1.46 10.38
N MET A 38 2.31 -2.41 10.95
CA MET A 38 3.06 -3.43 10.20
C MET A 38 2.84 -4.81 10.81
N HIS A 39 3.05 -5.85 10.02
CA HIS A 39 3.08 -7.21 10.54
C HIS A 39 4.42 -7.48 11.26
N SER A 40 4.34 -7.92 12.50
CA SER A 40 5.48 -8.41 13.27
C SER A 40 5.13 -9.76 13.90
N LYS A 41 5.92 -10.79 13.60
CA LYS A 41 5.71 -12.16 14.12
C LYS A 41 4.27 -12.67 13.91
N GLY A 42 3.71 -12.42 12.72
CA GLY A 42 2.36 -12.85 12.36
C GLY A 42 1.21 -12.04 12.97
N LYS A 43 1.51 -10.95 13.69
CA LYS A 43 0.51 -10.05 14.27
C LYS A 43 0.65 -8.65 13.68
N LEU A 44 -0.47 -7.98 13.49
CA LEU A 44 -0.50 -6.57 13.12
C LEU A 44 -0.24 -5.72 14.37
N VAL A 45 0.83 -4.93 14.35
CA VAL A 45 1.23 -4.04 15.45
C VAL A 45 1.19 -2.59 15.01
N ILE A 46 0.82 -1.69 15.92
CA ILE A 46 0.96 -0.24 15.71
C ILE A 46 2.44 0.08 15.84
N CYS A 47 3.02 0.65 14.79
CA CYS A 47 4.41 1.10 14.78
C CYS A 47 4.52 2.56 15.20
N ASP A 48 3.57 3.40 14.72
CA ASP A 48 3.57 4.82 15.01
C ASP A 48 2.17 5.43 14.86
N THR A 49 1.95 6.56 15.55
CA THR A 49 0.75 7.38 15.43
C THR A 49 1.15 8.84 15.44
N VAL A 50 0.85 9.56 14.37
CA VAL A 50 1.20 10.95 14.20
C VAL A 50 -0.02 11.84 14.02
N LYS A 51 0.10 13.10 14.44
CA LYS A 51 -0.93 14.11 14.18
C LYS A 51 -0.96 14.44 12.70
N MET A 52 -2.15 14.56 12.16
CA MET A 52 -2.41 15.06 10.82
C MET A 52 -2.93 16.49 10.92
N LYS A 53 -2.36 17.40 10.12
CA LYS A 53 -2.79 18.80 10.04
C LYS A 53 -3.06 19.19 8.59
N GLY A 54 -4.27 19.68 8.31
CA GLY A 54 -4.70 20.02 6.96
C GLY A 54 -4.57 18.86 5.97
N GLY A 55 -4.77 17.62 6.41
CA GLY A 55 -4.62 16.41 5.61
C GLY A 55 -3.17 15.97 5.37
N LYS A 56 -2.20 16.52 6.11
CA LYS A 56 -0.77 16.20 5.95
C LYS A 56 -0.21 15.52 7.18
N PHE A 57 0.58 14.49 6.97
CA PHE A 57 1.33 13.78 8.02
C PHE A 57 2.65 13.23 7.49
N VAL A 58 3.55 12.88 8.40
CA VAL A 58 4.84 12.26 8.09
C VAL A 58 5.13 11.19 9.13
N PHE A 59 5.51 10.00 8.66
CA PHE A 59 6.14 8.96 9.46
C PHE A 59 7.61 8.87 9.07
N GLU A 60 8.47 8.70 10.04
CA GLU A 60 9.91 8.49 9.86
C GLU A 60 10.35 7.30 10.69
N GLY A 61 11.20 6.46 10.12
CA GLY A 61 11.69 5.28 10.81
C GLY A 61 12.58 4.43 9.94
N GLU A 62 12.85 3.22 10.41
CA GLU A 62 13.66 2.24 9.70
C GLU A 62 12.91 0.90 9.65
N THR A 63 13.04 0.20 8.52
CA THR A 63 12.54 -1.16 8.38
C THR A 63 13.68 -2.09 7.95
N PRO A 64 13.81 -3.29 8.58
CA PRO A 64 14.88 -4.23 8.24
C PRO A 64 14.69 -4.87 6.85
N CYS A 65 13.47 -4.85 6.33
CA CYS A 65 13.13 -5.41 5.03
C CYS A 65 11.91 -4.70 4.44
N VAL A 66 11.68 -4.91 3.16
CA VAL A 66 10.43 -4.51 2.53
C VAL A 66 9.28 -5.32 3.12
N GLY A 67 8.22 -4.65 3.49
CA GLY A 67 7.02 -5.29 4.04
C GLY A 67 5.75 -4.52 3.72
N PHE A 68 4.60 -5.19 3.80
CA PHE A 68 3.33 -4.49 3.71
C PHE A 68 3.03 -3.74 5.00
N ALA A 69 2.71 -2.46 4.85
CA ALA A 69 2.23 -1.59 5.89
C ALA A 69 0.78 -1.18 5.64
N LEU A 70 0.06 -0.94 6.72
CA LEU A 70 -1.29 -0.37 6.71
C LEU A 70 -1.23 1.03 7.30
N VAL A 71 -1.61 2.02 6.51
CA VAL A 71 -1.77 3.41 6.95
C VAL A 71 -3.25 3.69 7.11
N THR A 72 -3.68 3.99 8.33
CA THR A 72 -5.05 4.41 8.61
C THR A 72 -5.05 5.92 8.83
N VAL A 73 -5.76 6.63 7.99
CA VAL A 73 -6.00 8.07 8.13
C VAL A 73 -7.33 8.26 8.85
N VAL A 74 -7.30 8.98 9.96
CA VAL A 74 -8.44 9.22 10.85
C VAL A 74 -8.66 10.73 10.96
N PRO A 75 -9.41 11.34 10.03
CA PRO A 75 -9.74 12.76 10.11
C PRO A 75 -10.78 13.04 11.19
N GLU A 76 -10.74 14.22 11.78
CA GLU A 76 -11.77 14.64 12.72
C GLU A 76 -13.14 14.79 12.04
N GLY A 77 -14.16 14.17 12.62
CA GLY A 77 -15.54 14.25 12.14
C GLY A 77 -15.82 13.57 10.79
N LYS A 78 -14.93 12.71 10.30
CA LYS A 78 -15.09 11.95 9.06
C LYS A 78 -14.76 10.49 9.28
N GLU A 79 -15.18 9.64 8.34
CA GLU A 79 -14.83 8.23 8.36
C GLU A 79 -13.33 8.02 8.14
N SER A 80 -12.76 7.02 8.83
CA SER A 80 -11.37 6.65 8.66
C SER A 80 -11.20 5.75 7.44
N VAL A 81 -10.07 5.91 6.73
CA VAL A 81 -9.72 5.08 5.58
C VAL A 81 -8.41 4.37 5.85
N GLN A 82 -8.37 3.07 5.57
CA GLN A 82 -7.17 2.25 5.66
C GLN A 82 -6.60 2.00 4.27
N MET A 83 -5.30 2.19 4.13
CA MET A 83 -4.59 2.03 2.87
C MET A 83 -3.41 1.10 3.05
N ARG A 84 -3.20 0.20 2.09
CA ARG A 84 -2.06 -0.72 2.07
C ARG A 84 -0.99 -0.23 1.12
N LEU A 85 0.27 -0.32 1.54
CA LEU A 85 1.42 -0.03 0.69
C LEU A 85 2.61 -0.94 1.04
N ALA A 86 3.56 -1.06 0.11
CA ALA A 86 4.87 -1.61 0.43
C ALA A 86 5.72 -0.53 1.12
N LEU A 87 6.20 -0.80 2.33
CA LEU A 87 7.10 0.07 3.07
C LEU A 87 8.53 -0.43 2.93
N GLU A 88 9.41 0.45 2.49
CA GLU A 88 10.85 0.23 2.31
C GLU A 88 11.61 1.47 2.74
N ASN A 89 12.91 1.34 3.03
CA ASN A 89 13.76 2.48 3.40
C ASN A 89 13.97 3.42 2.20
N SER A 90 12.98 4.26 1.94
CA SER A 90 12.96 5.25 0.85
C SER A 90 12.07 6.45 1.21
N LYS A 91 12.04 7.47 0.33
CA LYS A 91 11.12 8.60 0.46
C LYS A 91 9.83 8.29 -0.29
N ILE A 92 8.80 7.89 0.44
CA ILE A 92 7.50 7.50 -0.08
C ILE A 92 6.52 8.66 0.11
N GLU A 93 5.74 8.97 -0.91
CA GLU A 93 4.68 9.98 -0.82
C GLU A 93 3.35 9.37 -1.26
N MET A 94 2.34 9.49 -0.39
CA MET A 94 0.95 9.12 -0.66
C MET A 94 0.15 10.39 -0.90
N LYS A 95 -0.61 10.46 -1.99
CA LYS A 95 -1.48 11.59 -2.32
C LYS A 95 -2.89 11.13 -2.66
N GLY A 96 -3.88 11.87 -2.16
CA GLY A 96 -5.29 11.63 -2.46
C GLY A 96 -6.14 12.87 -2.25
N ASP A 97 -7.39 12.80 -2.72
CA ASP A 97 -8.40 13.83 -2.45
C ASP A 97 -9.54 13.17 -1.66
N TRP A 98 -9.84 13.70 -0.47
CA TRP A 98 -10.83 13.12 0.44
C TRP A 98 -12.25 13.17 -0.12
N LYS A 99 -12.51 14.04 -1.08
CA LYS A 99 -13.78 14.05 -1.82
C LYS A 99 -14.01 12.78 -2.65
N ASN A 100 -12.94 12.02 -2.95
CA ASN A 100 -12.99 10.78 -3.71
C ASN A 100 -13.04 9.54 -2.80
N VAL A 101 -13.25 9.71 -1.49
CA VAL A 101 -13.51 8.60 -0.57
C VAL A 101 -14.85 7.97 -0.93
N GLY A 102 -14.85 6.66 -1.04
CA GLY A 102 -16.07 5.90 -1.37
C GLY A 102 -15.78 4.41 -1.35
N MET A 103 -16.84 3.61 -1.40
CA MET A 103 -16.73 2.16 -1.45
C MET A 103 -16.12 1.70 -2.77
N ASP A 104 -15.27 0.70 -2.72
CA ASP A 104 -14.83 -0.04 -3.89
C ASP A 104 -15.80 -1.18 -4.25
N GLU A 105 -15.40 -2.04 -5.17
CA GLU A 105 -16.21 -3.18 -5.63
C GLU A 105 -16.31 -4.30 -4.56
N GLU A 106 -15.39 -4.31 -3.60
CA GLU A 106 -15.33 -5.27 -2.49
C GLU A 106 -16.09 -4.76 -1.26
N GLY A 107 -16.60 -3.52 -1.31
CA GLY A 107 -17.31 -2.86 -0.21
C GLY A 107 -16.39 -2.27 0.85
N GLU A 108 -15.10 -2.07 0.53
CA GLU A 108 -14.15 -1.39 1.40
C GLU A 108 -14.10 0.11 1.12
N LEU A 109 -13.93 0.90 2.18
CA LEU A 109 -13.81 2.34 2.06
C LEU A 109 -12.39 2.72 1.61
N VAL A 110 -12.27 3.31 0.43
CA VAL A 110 -10.99 3.65 -0.21
C VAL A 110 -10.95 5.11 -0.67
N VAL A 111 -9.75 5.65 -0.87
CA VAL A 111 -9.53 6.94 -1.54
C VAL A 111 -9.30 6.68 -3.02
N LYS A 112 -10.34 6.78 -3.84
CA LYS A 112 -10.25 6.54 -5.29
C LYS A 112 -9.28 7.51 -5.95
N GLY A 113 -8.40 6.98 -6.83
CA GLY A 113 -7.38 7.76 -7.50
C GLY A 113 -6.21 8.21 -6.60
N MET A 114 -6.02 7.56 -5.45
CA MET A 114 -4.82 7.73 -4.65
C MET A 114 -3.58 7.30 -5.44
N THR A 115 -2.47 8.00 -5.22
CA THR A 115 -1.17 7.65 -5.80
C THR A 115 -0.13 7.43 -4.70
N VAL A 116 0.76 6.47 -4.91
CA VAL A 116 1.94 6.22 -4.08
C VAL A 116 3.17 6.36 -4.96
N THR A 117 4.12 7.18 -4.57
CA THR A 117 5.35 7.43 -5.35
C THR A 117 6.59 7.31 -4.47
N GLY A 118 7.77 7.09 -5.08
CA GLY A 118 9.05 7.01 -4.37
C GLY A 118 9.38 5.65 -3.78
N SER A 119 8.63 4.62 -4.11
CA SER A 119 8.88 3.22 -3.74
C SER A 119 8.84 2.33 -4.98
N LYS A 120 9.96 1.67 -5.27
CA LYS A 120 10.04 0.71 -6.38
C LYS A 120 9.09 -0.47 -6.20
N ASN A 121 8.86 -0.89 -4.95
CA ASN A 121 7.97 -2.02 -4.68
C ASN A 121 6.50 -1.65 -4.88
N ASN A 122 6.09 -0.42 -4.60
CA ASN A 122 4.75 0.05 -4.92
C ASN A 122 4.56 0.19 -6.44
N ASP A 123 5.57 0.67 -7.18
CA ASP A 123 5.53 0.75 -8.65
C ASP A 123 5.37 -0.65 -9.28
N VAL A 124 6.10 -1.65 -8.78
CA VAL A 124 5.97 -3.06 -9.21
C VAL A 124 4.58 -3.61 -8.87
N ASN A 125 4.06 -3.35 -7.67
CA ASN A 125 2.72 -3.81 -7.27
C ASN A 125 1.63 -3.19 -8.15
N GLU A 126 1.76 -1.91 -8.52
CA GLU A 126 0.83 -1.25 -9.43
C GLU A 126 0.87 -1.91 -10.82
N GLU A 127 2.07 -2.20 -11.34
CA GLU A 127 2.22 -2.88 -12.63
C GLU A 127 1.64 -4.30 -12.61
N ILE A 128 1.90 -5.07 -11.54
CA ILE A 128 1.29 -6.40 -11.35
C ILE A 128 -0.24 -6.27 -11.34
N GLY A 129 -0.79 -5.28 -10.65
CA GLY A 129 -2.23 -5.04 -10.61
C GLY A 129 -2.82 -4.75 -12.00
N LYS A 130 -2.11 -4.00 -12.86
CA LYS A 130 -2.52 -3.76 -14.25
C LYS A 130 -2.52 -5.05 -15.06
N GLN A 131 -1.46 -5.87 -14.94
CA GLN A 131 -1.36 -7.16 -15.63
C GLN A 131 -2.45 -8.13 -15.16
N TRP A 132 -2.75 -8.14 -13.84
CA TRP A 132 -3.80 -8.98 -13.29
C TRP A 132 -5.17 -8.66 -13.87
N LYS A 133 -5.51 -7.38 -14.03
CA LYS A 133 -6.76 -6.96 -14.69
C LYS A 133 -6.88 -7.49 -16.12
N VAL A 134 -5.76 -7.60 -16.84
CA VAL A 134 -5.76 -8.23 -18.18
C VAL A 134 -6.05 -9.73 -18.06
N VAL A 135 -5.46 -10.42 -17.10
CA VAL A 135 -5.70 -11.85 -16.84
C VAL A 135 -7.17 -12.12 -16.52
N GLU A 136 -7.80 -11.26 -15.72
CA GLU A 136 -9.23 -11.37 -15.36
C GLU A 136 -10.17 -11.31 -16.56
N THR A 137 -9.75 -10.68 -17.67
CA THR A 137 -10.54 -10.62 -18.92
C THR A 137 -10.43 -11.88 -19.78
N LEU A 138 -9.50 -12.79 -19.46
CA LEU A 138 -9.30 -13.99 -20.25
C LEU A 138 -10.44 -15.01 -20.03
N PRO A 139 -10.95 -15.65 -21.09
CA PRO A 139 -12.07 -16.60 -20.97
C PRO A 139 -11.79 -17.76 -19.99
N GLY A 140 -10.52 -18.20 -19.91
CA GLY A 140 -10.10 -19.23 -18.96
C GLY A 140 -10.20 -18.79 -17.49
N PHE A 141 -9.86 -17.51 -17.22
CA PHE A 141 -9.97 -16.95 -15.89
C PHE A 141 -11.42 -16.79 -15.44
N THR A 142 -12.30 -16.32 -16.33
CA THR A 142 -13.74 -16.22 -16.02
C THR A 142 -14.32 -17.58 -15.64
N LYS A 143 -13.99 -18.62 -16.40
CA LYS A 143 -14.40 -19.99 -16.10
C LYS A 143 -13.84 -20.47 -14.76
N TYR A 144 -12.59 -20.18 -14.46
CA TYR A 144 -11.98 -20.49 -13.16
C TYR A 144 -12.69 -19.78 -12.00
N ALA A 145 -12.98 -18.49 -12.15
CA ALA A 145 -13.68 -17.70 -11.13
C ALA A 145 -15.10 -18.23 -10.85
N GLU A 146 -15.83 -18.62 -11.91
CA GLU A 146 -17.15 -19.27 -11.75
C GLU A 146 -17.06 -20.60 -10.98
N LEU A 147 -16.03 -21.40 -11.27
CA LEU A 147 -15.80 -22.66 -10.56
C LEU A 147 -15.39 -22.44 -9.11
N ALA A 148 -14.48 -21.50 -8.86
CA ALA A 148 -14.06 -21.14 -7.51
C ALA A 148 -15.27 -20.70 -6.66
N LYS A 149 -16.16 -19.90 -7.25
CA LYS A 149 -17.39 -19.49 -6.59
C LYS A 149 -18.31 -20.69 -6.28
N LYS A 150 -18.49 -21.62 -7.23
CA LYS A 150 -19.29 -22.84 -7.01
C LYS A 150 -18.74 -23.68 -5.86
N VAL A 151 -17.41 -23.81 -5.76
CA VAL A 151 -16.74 -24.53 -4.68
C VAL A 151 -16.94 -23.80 -3.35
N GLN A 152 -16.85 -22.47 -3.35
CA GLN A 152 -17.08 -21.66 -2.15
C GLN A 152 -18.52 -21.79 -1.64
N ASP A 153 -19.49 -21.75 -2.56
CA ASP A 153 -20.93 -21.86 -2.24
C ASP A 153 -21.32 -23.31 -1.85
N ASN A 154 -20.58 -24.30 -2.33
CA ASN A 154 -20.80 -25.72 -2.03
C ASN A 154 -19.48 -26.49 -1.92
N PRO A 155 -18.82 -26.49 -0.75
CA PRO A 155 -17.52 -27.15 -0.54
C PRO A 155 -17.56 -28.68 -0.80
N GLU A 156 -18.72 -29.31 -0.75
CA GLU A 156 -18.88 -30.76 -0.99
C GLU A 156 -18.50 -31.16 -2.43
N ILE A 157 -18.47 -30.19 -3.36
CA ILE A 157 -18.02 -30.44 -4.75
C ILE A 157 -16.58 -30.97 -4.78
N LEU A 158 -15.72 -30.58 -3.81
CA LEU A 158 -14.35 -31.07 -3.72
C LEU A 158 -14.24 -32.54 -3.31
N GLU A 159 -15.29 -33.13 -2.72
CA GLU A 159 -15.33 -34.52 -2.36
C GLU A 159 -15.71 -35.42 -3.56
N ASP A 160 -16.30 -34.85 -4.62
CA ASP A 160 -16.59 -35.54 -5.87
C ASP A 160 -15.32 -35.73 -6.70
N THR A 161 -14.80 -36.97 -6.72
CA THR A 161 -13.57 -37.33 -7.46
C THR A 161 -13.71 -37.12 -8.95
N THR A 162 -14.91 -37.01 -9.52
CA THR A 162 -15.12 -36.74 -10.95
C THR A 162 -14.70 -35.30 -11.29
N PHE A 163 -14.69 -34.38 -10.33
CA PHE A 163 -14.27 -32.99 -10.53
C PHE A 163 -12.80 -32.84 -10.92
N TYR A 164 -11.95 -33.77 -10.46
CA TYR A 164 -10.49 -33.70 -10.72
C TYR A 164 -10.08 -34.10 -12.16
N TRP A 165 -10.96 -34.74 -12.92
CA TRP A 165 -10.63 -35.25 -14.26
C TRP A 165 -11.09 -34.36 -15.42
N VAL A 166 -11.69 -33.22 -15.12
CA VAL A 166 -12.21 -32.28 -16.14
C VAL A 166 -11.24 -31.14 -16.47
N TYR A 167 -10.09 -31.11 -15.79
CA TYR A 167 -9.09 -30.03 -15.92
C TYR A 167 -7.66 -30.53 -16.06
#